data_d18921ca2d7e6202ef7513ee9382d3ca
#
_entry.id   d18921ca2d7e6202ef7513ee9382d3ca
#
_cell.length_a   1.000
_cell.length_b   1.000
_cell.length_c   1.000
_cell.angle_alpha   90.00
_cell.angle_beta   90.00
_cell.angle_gamma   90.00
#
_symmetry.space_group_name_H-M   'P 1'
#
loop_
_entity.id
_entity.type
_entity.pdbx_description
1 polymer ?
#
loop_
_entity_poly.entity_id
_entity_poly.type
_entity_poly.pdbx_seq_one_letter_code
_entity_poly.pdbx_strand_id
1 'polypeptide(L)'
;MDVKSLLATGYRWLFAKPHRPGSSPLIVVMIPLIGKARAQDWQRVCDILEDTLASLRAQSYRNFEVLLCSQDRPDNFPDGENHHFIPAPPHNAAPNVSDHRLKIRLMTEYAARSFDRFSYVMHLDADDLLHPDLFRYVAQDNNGRGYLVGQGYMMDAQTRRLAPLGRAIGGKTEFWEHCGSCAFFAVDWGKQRFPVFFLRLMGKGHKNYADRARRLGYPLAAIPFPAMLYVVNHGDNLQTRKGNDKLRYLTHLEITEPERLAAIRAEFGLSEGTDEHGVEGGRALLRSCQPVISS
;
A
#
# COMPACT_ATOMS: atom_id res chain seq x y z
N MET A 1 16.83 -31.76 2.97
CA MET A 1 16.23 -30.60 2.26
C MET A 1 14.74 -30.62 2.58
N ASP A 2 14.21 -29.58 3.21
CA ASP A 2 12.80 -29.59 3.60
C ASP A 2 11.89 -29.45 2.37
N VAL A 3 10.61 -29.86 2.49
CA VAL A 3 9.61 -29.82 1.41
C VAL A 3 9.43 -28.39 0.85
N LYS A 4 9.61 -27.37 1.69
CA LYS A 4 9.50 -25.95 1.29
C LYS A 4 10.68 -25.54 0.40
N SER A 5 11.87 -26.05 0.68
CA SER A 5 13.06 -25.82 -0.14
C SER A 5 12.96 -26.52 -1.51
N LEU A 6 12.42 -27.73 -1.54
CA LEU A 6 12.15 -28.47 -2.80
C LEU A 6 11.10 -27.77 -3.65
N LEU A 7 9.99 -27.33 -3.05
CA LEU A 7 8.96 -26.56 -3.74
C LEU A 7 9.49 -25.22 -4.27
N ALA A 8 10.30 -24.50 -3.49
CA ALA A 8 10.92 -23.26 -3.92
C ALA A 8 11.92 -23.48 -5.09
N THR A 9 12.68 -24.59 -5.06
CA THR A 9 13.63 -24.93 -6.12
C THR A 9 12.90 -25.35 -7.40
N GLY A 10 11.90 -26.20 -7.31
CA GLY A 10 11.05 -26.58 -8.44
C GLY A 10 10.33 -25.37 -9.06
N TYR A 11 9.87 -24.45 -8.20
CA TYR A 11 9.30 -23.21 -8.64
C TYR A 11 10.28 -22.35 -9.42
N ARG A 12 11.48 -22.09 -8.87
CA ARG A 12 12.53 -21.32 -9.56
C ARG A 12 12.83 -21.89 -10.94
N TRP A 13 12.93 -23.20 -11.02
CA TRP A 13 13.26 -23.88 -12.28
C TRP A 13 12.16 -23.73 -13.35
N LEU A 14 10.90 -23.81 -12.95
CA LEU A 14 9.76 -23.76 -13.86
C LEU A 14 9.33 -22.31 -14.22
N PHE A 15 9.51 -21.35 -13.33
CA PHE A 15 8.79 -20.07 -13.42
C PHE A 15 9.63 -18.81 -13.20
N ALA A 16 10.85 -18.92 -12.68
CA ALA A 16 11.70 -17.76 -12.40
C ALA A 16 12.46 -17.24 -13.65
N LYS A 17 11.88 -17.39 -14.84
CA LYS A 17 12.44 -16.70 -16.01
C LYS A 17 12.17 -15.21 -15.85
N PRO A 18 13.21 -14.34 -15.95
CA PRO A 18 12.99 -12.92 -15.95
C PRO A 18 12.00 -12.59 -17.06
N HIS A 19 10.91 -11.96 -16.64
CA HIS A 19 9.98 -11.39 -17.60
C HIS A 19 10.70 -10.24 -18.28
N ARG A 20 10.49 -10.12 -19.59
CA ARG A 20 10.72 -8.86 -20.27
C ARG A 20 9.36 -8.14 -20.28
N PRO A 21 9.12 -7.25 -19.30
CA PRO A 21 7.90 -6.49 -19.28
C PRO A 21 7.87 -5.60 -20.53
N GLY A 22 6.68 -5.38 -21.07
CA GLY A 22 6.48 -4.39 -22.13
C GLY A 22 6.84 -2.99 -21.62
N SER A 23 6.98 -2.03 -22.50
CA SER A 23 7.41 -0.66 -22.18
C SER A 23 6.50 0.11 -21.22
N SER A 24 5.29 -0.37 -20.97
CA SER A 24 4.30 0.28 -20.08
C SER A 24 3.59 -0.78 -19.22
N PRO A 25 4.22 -1.25 -18.13
CA PRO A 25 3.62 -2.28 -17.27
C PRO A 25 2.36 -1.77 -16.58
N LEU A 26 1.36 -2.64 -16.42
CA LEU A 26 0.20 -2.34 -15.57
C LEU A 26 0.61 -2.39 -14.10
N ILE A 27 0.15 -1.43 -13.30
CA ILE A 27 0.24 -1.50 -11.84
C ILE A 27 -1.14 -1.83 -11.30
N VAL A 28 -1.26 -2.89 -10.51
CA VAL A 28 -2.51 -3.32 -9.86
C VAL A 28 -2.40 -3.06 -8.37
N VAL A 29 -3.23 -2.17 -7.86
CA VAL A 29 -3.31 -1.82 -6.43
C VAL A 29 -4.47 -2.58 -5.80
N MET A 30 -4.20 -3.33 -4.75
CA MET A 30 -5.19 -4.12 -4.02
C MET A 30 -5.40 -3.54 -2.62
N ILE A 31 -6.59 -2.99 -2.36
CA ILE A 31 -6.97 -2.32 -1.11
C ILE A 31 -8.00 -3.16 -0.36
N PRO A 32 -7.60 -3.89 0.70
CA PRO A 32 -8.55 -4.57 1.59
C PRO A 32 -9.10 -3.58 2.62
N LEU A 33 -10.39 -3.27 2.56
CA LEU A 33 -11.03 -2.34 3.47
C LEU A 33 -11.88 -3.07 4.51
N ILE A 34 -11.91 -2.58 5.74
CA ILE A 34 -12.81 -3.08 6.81
C ILE A 34 -14.28 -2.87 6.39
N GLY A 35 -15.18 -3.81 6.72
CA GLY A 35 -16.62 -3.63 6.47
C GLY A 35 -17.28 -2.75 7.54
N LYS A 36 -18.38 -2.09 7.18
CA LYS A 36 -19.15 -1.15 8.02
C LYS A 36 -19.53 -1.74 9.38
N ALA A 37 -19.96 -2.99 9.42
CA ALA A 37 -20.34 -3.66 10.65
C ALA A 37 -19.21 -3.84 11.67
N ARG A 38 -17.95 -3.65 11.26
CA ARG A 38 -16.74 -3.81 12.10
C ARG A 38 -15.99 -2.50 12.32
N ALA A 39 -16.30 -1.47 11.56
CA ALA A 39 -15.75 -0.14 11.75
C ALA A 39 -16.32 0.49 13.04
N GLN A 40 -15.51 1.22 13.79
CA GLN A 40 -15.99 2.02 14.91
C GLN A 40 -16.75 3.24 14.39
N ASP A 41 -16.21 3.85 13.34
CA ASP A 41 -16.79 4.97 12.61
C ASP A 41 -16.60 4.73 11.11
N TRP A 42 -17.68 4.37 10.42
CA TRP A 42 -17.65 4.09 8.98
C TRP A 42 -17.35 5.34 8.14
N GLN A 43 -17.90 6.50 8.54
CA GLN A 43 -17.62 7.74 7.81
C GLN A 43 -16.14 8.07 7.88
N ARG A 44 -15.52 7.95 9.04
CA ARG A 44 -14.09 8.16 9.21
C ARG A 44 -13.24 7.17 8.39
N VAL A 45 -13.66 5.91 8.28
CA VAL A 45 -13.00 4.93 7.39
C VAL A 45 -13.07 5.37 5.93
N CYS A 46 -14.22 5.90 5.49
CA CYS A 46 -14.39 6.43 4.14
C CYS A 46 -13.52 7.68 3.90
N ASP A 47 -13.43 8.58 4.87
CA ASP A 47 -12.60 9.80 4.78
C ASP A 47 -11.10 9.46 4.68
N ILE A 48 -10.64 8.50 5.46
CA ILE A 48 -9.25 8.01 5.41
C ILE A 48 -8.95 7.35 4.06
N LEU A 49 -9.88 6.52 3.57
CA LEU A 49 -9.75 5.92 2.23
C LEU A 49 -9.65 7.00 1.15
N GLU A 50 -10.39 8.12 1.29
CA GLU A 50 -10.34 9.23 0.34
C GLU A 50 -8.93 9.84 0.24
N ASP A 51 -8.23 10.01 1.36
CA ASP A 51 -6.84 10.46 1.33
C ASP A 51 -5.92 9.48 0.57
N THR A 52 -6.10 8.18 0.79
CA THR A 52 -5.38 7.14 0.04
C THR A 52 -5.70 7.20 -1.46
N LEU A 53 -6.98 7.32 -1.83
CA LEU A 53 -7.41 7.47 -3.23
C LEU A 53 -6.88 8.77 -3.85
N ALA A 54 -6.82 9.86 -3.09
CA ALA A 54 -6.23 11.12 -3.55
C ALA A 54 -4.73 10.96 -3.86
N SER A 55 -3.98 10.20 -3.05
CA SER A 55 -2.57 9.89 -3.32
C SER A 55 -2.40 9.03 -4.58
N LEU A 56 -3.36 8.15 -4.88
CA LEU A 56 -3.40 7.39 -6.13
C LEU A 56 -3.72 8.28 -7.33
N ARG A 57 -4.69 9.20 -7.19
CA ARG A 57 -4.99 10.20 -8.24
C ARG A 57 -3.81 11.14 -8.53
N ALA A 58 -2.94 11.37 -7.55
CA ALA A 58 -1.74 12.20 -7.70
C ALA A 58 -0.58 11.48 -8.41
N GLN A 59 -0.67 10.17 -8.66
CA GLN A 59 0.40 9.43 -9.33
C GLN A 59 0.69 10.00 -10.73
N SER A 60 1.95 10.24 -11.04
CA SER A 60 2.39 10.74 -12.35
C SER A 60 2.34 9.69 -13.48
N TYR A 61 2.26 8.40 -13.12
CA TYR A 61 2.05 7.28 -14.04
C TYR A 61 0.60 6.82 -13.97
N ARG A 62 -0.09 6.73 -15.13
CA ARG A 62 -1.55 6.54 -15.20
C ARG A 62 -2.00 5.13 -15.56
N ASN A 63 -1.12 4.24 -16.00
CA ASN A 63 -1.49 2.87 -16.34
C ASN A 63 -1.55 1.98 -15.08
N PHE A 64 -2.59 2.21 -14.27
CA PHE A 64 -2.84 1.42 -13.06
C PHE A 64 -4.33 1.14 -12.87
N GLU A 65 -4.62 0.07 -12.13
CA GLU A 65 -5.96 -0.38 -11.75
C GLU A 65 -6.05 -0.46 -10.23
N VAL A 66 -7.18 -0.05 -9.65
CA VAL A 66 -7.46 -0.08 -8.22
C VAL A 66 -8.54 -1.11 -7.94
N LEU A 67 -8.21 -2.12 -7.15
CA LEU A 67 -9.14 -3.15 -6.68
C LEU A 67 -9.42 -2.89 -5.20
N LEU A 68 -10.65 -2.51 -4.86
CA LEU A 68 -11.11 -2.34 -3.48
C LEU A 68 -11.98 -3.53 -3.08
N CYS A 69 -11.66 -4.19 -1.98
CA CYS A 69 -12.45 -5.30 -1.47
C CYS A 69 -12.96 -5.03 -0.05
N SER A 70 -14.29 -4.98 0.10
CA SER A 70 -14.98 -4.83 1.39
C SER A 70 -16.33 -5.53 1.37
N GLN A 71 -16.95 -5.71 2.55
CA GLN A 71 -18.34 -6.13 2.68
C GLN A 71 -19.31 -5.02 2.19
N ASP A 72 -18.92 -3.78 2.46
CA ASP A 72 -19.73 -2.60 2.14
C ASP A 72 -18.93 -1.71 1.18
N ARG A 73 -19.62 -1.20 0.13
CA ARG A 73 -19.00 -0.24 -0.79
C ARG A 73 -19.03 1.15 -0.15
N PRO A 74 -17.90 1.85 -0.04
CA PRO A 74 -17.87 3.25 0.35
C PRO A 74 -18.54 4.13 -0.71
N ASP A 75 -19.33 5.13 -0.28
CA ASP A 75 -20.05 6.03 -1.19
C ASP A 75 -19.08 6.90 -2.02
N ASN A 76 -17.91 7.19 -1.48
CA ASN A 76 -16.85 7.96 -2.13
C ASN A 76 -15.89 7.11 -3.01
N PHE A 77 -16.07 5.78 -3.09
CA PHE A 77 -15.27 4.97 -3.99
C PHE A 77 -15.72 5.21 -5.43
N PRO A 78 -14.84 5.71 -6.31
CA PRO A 78 -15.24 6.15 -7.64
C PRO A 78 -15.75 4.99 -8.50
N ASP A 79 -16.68 5.31 -9.39
CA ASP A 79 -17.03 4.48 -10.54
C ASP A 79 -16.14 4.88 -11.71
N GLY A 80 -15.53 3.90 -12.36
CA GLY A 80 -14.66 4.18 -13.51
C GLY A 80 -13.97 2.93 -14.03
N GLU A 81 -13.41 3.04 -15.22
CA GLU A 81 -12.82 1.91 -15.92
C GLU A 81 -11.64 1.28 -15.17
N ASN A 82 -10.91 2.07 -14.37
CA ASN A 82 -9.74 1.63 -13.60
C ASN A 82 -9.98 1.48 -12.09
N HIS A 83 -11.24 1.49 -11.64
CA HIS A 83 -11.63 1.28 -10.24
C HIS A 83 -12.64 0.16 -10.13
N HIS A 84 -12.32 -0.90 -9.39
CA HIS A 84 -13.14 -2.10 -9.29
C HIS A 84 -13.47 -2.39 -7.83
N PHE A 85 -14.77 -2.40 -7.52
CA PHE A 85 -15.25 -2.84 -6.22
C PHE A 85 -15.52 -4.35 -6.26
N ILE A 86 -14.91 -5.08 -5.32
CA ILE A 86 -15.07 -6.53 -5.18
C ILE A 86 -15.77 -6.79 -3.84
N PRO A 87 -17.04 -7.23 -3.85
CA PRO A 87 -17.77 -7.50 -2.63
C PRO A 87 -17.18 -8.71 -1.89
N ALA A 88 -16.86 -8.53 -0.61
CA ALA A 88 -16.48 -9.62 0.28
C ALA A 88 -17.73 -10.25 0.92
N PRO A 89 -17.72 -11.57 1.19
CA PRO A 89 -18.80 -12.20 1.94
C PRO A 89 -18.89 -11.64 3.37
N PRO A 90 -20.06 -11.77 4.03
CA PRO A 90 -20.21 -11.38 5.43
C PRO A 90 -19.13 -12.00 6.31
N HIS A 91 -18.58 -11.19 7.24
CA HIS A 91 -17.53 -11.65 8.13
C HIS A 91 -18.14 -12.30 9.38
N ASN A 92 -18.22 -13.63 9.36
CA ASN A 92 -18.86 -14.42 10.43
C ASN A 92 -17.87 -14.91 11.51
N ALA A 93 -16.59 -14.51 11.43
CA ALA A 93 -15.58 -14.88 12.41
C ALA A 93 -15.61 -13.95 13.63
N ALA A 94 -14.95 -14.36 14.73
CA ALA A 94 -14.84 -13.53 15.93
C ALA A 94 -14.23 -12.14 15.62
N PRO A 95 -14.59 -11.09 16.39
CA PRO A 95 -14.20 -9.69 16.09
C PRO A 95 -12.68 -9.47 15.95
N ASN A 96 -11.86 -10.30 16.59
CA ASN A 96 -10.39 -10.22 16.56
C ASN A 96 -9.75 -10.98 15.38
N VAL A 97 -10.53 -11.69 14.57
CA VAL A 97 -10.04 -12.40 13.38
C VAL A 97 -10.10 -11.49 12.17
N SER A 98 -8.96 -11.23 11.53
CA SER A 98 -8.89 -10.41 10.33
C SER A 98 -9.28 -11.22 9.08
N ASP A 99 -10.11 -10.61 8.22
CA ASP A 99 -10.46 -11.13 6.90
C ASP A 99 -9.57 -10.58 5.76
N HIS A 100 -8.53 -9.84 6.11
CA HIS A 100 -7.57 -9.26 5.16
C HIS A 100 -7.07 -10.27 4.12
N ARG A 101 -6.67 -11.48 4.56
CA ARG A 101 -6.20 -12.53 3.63
C ARG A 101 -7.27 -13.02 2.67
N LEU A 102 -8.53 -13.08 3.12
CA LEU A 102 -9.66 -13.41 2.27
C LEU A 102 -9.85 -12.35 1.19
N LYS A 103 -9.82 -11.06 1.56
CA LYS A 103 -9.97 -9.94 0.64
C LYS A 103 -8.84 -9.89 -0.41
N ILE A 104 -7.58 -10.06 0.02
CA ILE A 104 -6.45 -10.19 -0.92
C ILE A 104 -6.66 -11.36 -1.88
N ARG A 105 -7.15 -12.50 -1.40
CA ARG A 105 -7.45 -13.65 -2.28
C ARG A 105 -8.52 -13.32 -3.30
N LEU A 106 -9.63 -12.71 -2.88
CA LEU A 106 -10.74 -12.33 -3.78
C LEU A 106 -10.28 -11.36 -4.87
N MET A 107 -9.51 -10.34 -4.50
CA MET A 107 -8.91 -9.40 -5.45
C MET A 107 -7.92 -10.08 -6.40
N THR A 108 -7.11 -11.01 -5.89
CA THR A 108 -6.18 -11.79 -6.72
C THR A 108 -6.92 -12.68 -7.73
N GLU A 109 -8.01 -13.34 -7.30
CA GLU A 109 -8.85 -14.15 -8.16
C GLU A 109 -9.59 -13.32 -9.20
N TYR A 110 -10.03 -12.11 -8.84
CA TYR A 110 -10.59 -11.14 -9.78
C TYR A 110 -9.55 -10.72 -10.82
N ALA A 111 -8.37 -10.28 -10.38
CA ALA A 111 -7.30 -9.85 -11.27
C ALA A 111 -6.87 -10.95 -12.26
N ALA A 112 -6.80 -12.21 -11.79
CA ALA A 112 -6.45 -13.35 -12.63
C ALA A 112 -7.51 -13.69 -13.72
N ARG A 113 -8.75 -13.21 -13.57
CA ARG A 113 -9.81 -13.34 -14.59
C ARG A 113 -9.91 -12.12 -15.50
N SER A 114 -9.52 -10.94 -15.00
CA SER A 114 -9.72 -9.66 -15.68
C SER A 114 -8.50 -9.20 -16.46
N PHE A 115 -7.31 -9.63 -16.05
CA PHE A 115 -6.05 -9.20 -16.67
C PHE A 115 -5.33 -10.39 -17.29
N ASP A 116 -4.73 -10.18 -18.47
CA ASP A 116 -4.00 -11.19 -19.26
C ASP A 116 -2.52 -10.82 -19.47
N ARG A 117 -2.08 -9.67 -18.95
CA ARG A 117 -0.76 -9.08 -19.18
C ARG A 117 0.10 -9.05 -17.92
N PHE A 118 1.39 -8.81 -18.12
CA PHE A 118 2.34 -8.57 -17.05
C PHE A 118 1.98 -7.31 -16.25
N SER A 119 2.09 -7.41 -14.93
CA SER A 119 1.75 -6.33 -14.01
C SER A 119 2.69 -6.33 -12.79
N TYR A 120 2.77 -5.17 -12.13
CA TYR A 120 3.25 -5.08 -10.75
C TYR A 120 2.06 -4.96 -9.81
N VAL A 121 1.95 -5.87 -8.85
CA VAL A 121 0.85 -5.91 -7.87
C VAL A 121 1.35 -5.33 -6.55
N MET A 122 0.63 -4.36 -6.02
CA MET A 122 0.85 -3.78 -4.70
C MET A 122 -0.35 -4.08 -3.80
N HIS A 123 -0.09 -4.57 -2.57
CA HIS A 123 -1.07 -4.55 -1.51
C HIS A 123 -0.94 -3.20 -0.80
N LEU A 124 -2.03 -2.43 -0.73
CA LEU A 124 -2.07 -1.11 -0.13
C LEU A 124 -3.11 -1.10 0.99
N ASP A 125 -2.71 -0.76 2.21
CA ASP A 125 -3.64 -0.52 3.29
C ASP A 125 -4.39 0.80 3.02
N ALA A 126 -5.65 0.88 3.42
CA ALA A 126 -6.56 1.97 3.06
C ALA A 126 -6.29 3.29 3.80
N ASP A 127 -5.21 3.35 4.55
CA ASP A 127 -4.77 4.47 5.39
C ASP A 127 -3.35 4.95 5.06
N ASP A 128 -2.69 4.35 4.05
CA ASP A 128 -1.35 4.72 3.65
C ASP A 128 -1.34 5.65 2.42
N LEU A 129 -0.37 6.57 2.36
CA LEU A 129 -0.24 7.52 1.26
C LEU A 129 1.04 7.26 0.44
N LEU A 130 0.94 7.48 -0.87
CA LEU A 130 2.02 7.22 -1.81
C LEU A 130 2.67 8.51 -2.30
N HIS A 131 3.98 8.49 -2.49
CA HIS A 131 4.71 9.53 -3.21
C HIS A 131 4.20 9.62 -4.67
N PRO A 132 3.98 10.81 -5.23
CA PRO A 132 3.39 10.97 -6.59
C PRO A 132 4.16 10.26 -7.71
N ASP A 133 5.46 10.09 -7.55
CA ASP A 133 6.33 9.47 -8.56
C ASP A 133 6.61 7.98 -8.31
N LEU A 134 5.97 7.37 -7.33
CA LEU A 134 6.24 5.97 -6.98
C LEU A 134 5.94 5.02 -8.15
N PHE A 135 4.77 5.17 -8.77
CA PHE A 135 4.41 4.32 -9.91
C PHE A 135 5.25 4.61 -11.15
N ARG A 136 5.63 5.88 -11.37
CA ARG A 136 6.53 6.24 -12.45
C ARG A 136 7.90 5.58 -12.31
N TYR A 137 8.48 5.57 -11.12
CA TYR A 137 9.73 4.88 -10.85
C TYR A 137 9.63 3.38 -11.16
N VAL A 138 8.60 2.70 -10.63
CA VAL A 138 8.37 1.27 -10.86
C VAL A 138 8.20 0.97 -12.36
N ALA A 139 7.49 1.82 -13.08
CA ALA A 139 7.22 1.64 -14.51
C ALA A 139 8.45 1.92 -15.39
N GLN A 140 9.30 2.87 -15.02
CA GLN A 140 10.50 3.24 -15.78
C GLN A 140 11.65 2.24 -15.55
N ASP A 141 11.96 1.88 -14.30
CA ASP A 141 13.00 0.89 -13.99
C ASP A 141 12.61 -0.51 -14.45
N ASN A 142 11.35 -0.87 -14.28
CA ASN A 142 10.70 -2.04 -14.87
C ASN A 142 11.52 -3.34 -14.83
N ASN A 143 12.05 -3.69 -13.66
CA ASN A 143 13.03 -4.76 -13.45
C ASN A 143 12.50 -6.20 -13.68
N GLY A 144 11.18 -6.38 -13.85
CA GLY A 144 10.53 -7.68 -14.07
C GLY A 144 10.52 -8.62 -12.87
N ARG A 145 10.89 -8.16 -11.68
CA ARG A 145 10.98 -8.96 -10.44
C ARG A 145 10.15 -8.41 -9.30
N GLY A 146 10.15 -7.09 -9.12
CA GLY A 146 9.42 -6.37 -8.09
C GLY A 146 10.30 -5.45 -7.25
N TYR A 147 9.66 -4.72 -6.34
CA TYR A 147 10.29 -3.66 -5.55
C TYR A 147 9.89 -3.73 -4.09
N LEU A 148 10.75 -3.21 -3.23
CA LEU A 148 10.54 -3.07 -1.80
C LEU A 148 10.77 -1.63 -1.37
N VAL A 149 9.81 -1.05 -0.66
CA VAL A 149 9.93 0.27 -0.05
C VAL A 149 10.73 0.14 1.24
N GLY A 150 11.96 0.61 1.22
CA GLY A 150 12.84 0.67 2.39
C GLY A 150 12.73 1.98 3.15
N GLN A 151 12.34 3.07 2.46
CA GLN A 151 12.34 4.43 2.99
C GLN A 151 10.96 5.06 2.85
N GLY A 152 10.57 5.84 3.85
CA GLY A 152 9.31 6.58 3.92
C GLY A 152 9.21 7.29 5.26
N TYR A 153 8.00 7.71 5.62
CA TYR A 153 7.77 8.38 6.89
C TYR A 153 6.59 7.75 7.62
N MET A 154 6.62 7.80 8.94
CA MET A 154 5.47 7.56 9.79
C MET A 154 4.83 8.90 10.13
N MET A 155 3.51 9.01 10.00
CA MET A 155 2.75 10.21 10.31
C MET A 155 1.65 9.90 11.33
N ASP A 156 1.57 10.71 12.37
CA ASP A 156 0.43 10.70 13.29
C ASP A 156 -0.75 11.46 12.65
N ALA A 157 -1.86 10.80 12.45
CA ALA A 157 -3.05 11.40 11.82
C ALA A 157 -3.65 12.56 12.65
N GLN A 158 -3.50 12.54 13.97
CA GLN A 158 -4.07 13.56 14.85
C GLN A 158 -3.18 14.80 14.98
N THR A 159 -1.88 14.59 15.17
CA THR A 159 -0.94 15.68 15.47
C THR A 159 -0.12 16.11 14.26
N ARG A 160 -0.22 15.41 13.13
CA ARG A 160 0.57 15.65 11.91
C ARG A 160 2.09 15.57 12.10
N ARG A 161 2.56 15.03 13.23
CA ARG A 161 3.99 14.79 13.47
C ARG A 161 4.51 13.71 12.55
N LEU A 162 5.75 13.86 12.11
CA LEU A 162 6.43 12.96 11.18
C LEU A 162 7.69 12.40 11.80
N ALA A 163 7.98 11.12 11.52
CA ALA A 163 9.25 10.47 11.82
C ALA A 163 9.76 9.66 10.64
N PRO A 164 11.08 9.59 10.39
CA PRO A 164 11.64 8.84 9.28
C PRO A 164 11.55 7.32 9.53
N LEU A 165 11.18 6.58 8.51
CA LEU A 165 11.30 5.13 8.39
C LEU A 165 12.27 4.81 7.27
N GLY A 166 13.40 4.21 7.58
CA GLY A 166 14.51 3.96 6.66
C GLY A 166 15.83 4.47 7.22
N ARG A 167 16.82 3.58 7.38
CA ARG A 167 18.12 3.94 7.97
C ARG A 167 18.84 4.99 7.16
N ALA A 168 18.67 4.98 5.84
CA ALA A 168 19.30 5.95 4.93
C ALA A 168 18.81 7.39 5.12
N ILE A 169 17.63 7.59 5.74
CA ILE A 169 17.03 8.93 5.97
C ILE A 169 16.93 9.30 7.46
N GLY A 170 17.66 8.57 8.32
CA GLY A 170 17.73 8.84 9.75
C GLY A 170 16.75 8.04 10.63
N GLY A 171 16.02 7.08 10.06
CA GLY A 171 15.21 6.12 10.81
C GLY A 171 16.06 5.04 11.49
N LYS A 172 15.52 4.41 12.53
CA LYS A 172 16.15 3.26 13.21
C LYS A 172 15.86 1.92 12.52
N THR A 173 14.80 1.86 11.75
CA THR A 173 14.25 0.66 11.11
C THR A 173 13.88 0.99 9.67
N GLU A 174 13.76 -0.03 8.84
CA GLU A 174 13.31 0.12 7.46
C GLU A 174 11.77 0.26 7.42
N PHE A 175 11.24 0.91 6.38
CA PHE A 175 9.81 1.12 6.20
C PHE A 175 9.02 -0.20 6.22
N TRP A 176 9.50 -1.22 5.50
CA TRP A 176 8.86 -2.53 5.43
C TRP A 176 8.81 -3.29 6.77
N GLU A 177 9.53 -2.87 7.80
CA GLU A 177 9.43 -3.46 9.13
C GLU A 177 8.13 -3.03 9.85
N HIS A 178 7.50 -1.93 9.43
CA HIS A 178 6.32 -1.33 10.07
C HIS A 178 5.04 -1.44 9.26
N CYS A 179 5.13 -1.28 7.94
CA CYS A 179 3.99 -1.14 7.04
C CYS A 179 3.89 -2.31 6.06
N GLY A 180 2.67 -2.79 5.82
CA GLY A 180 2.35 -3.85 4.86
C GLY A 180 2.32 -3.38 3.42
N SER A 181 2.08 -2.12 3.20
CA SER A 181 2.01 -1.45 1.89
C SER A 181 3.39 -1.18 1.30
N CYS A 182 4.32 -2.13 1.39
CA CYS A 182 5.74 -1.87 1.18
C CYS A 182 6.34 -2.58 -0.03
N ALA A 183 5.54 -3.27 -0.86
CA ALA A 183 6.12 -4.08 -1.93
C ALA A 183 5.29 -4.09 -3.21
N PHE A 184 6.00 -4.15 -4.33
CA PHE A 184 5.45 -4.43 -5.66
C PHE A 184 5.92 -5.81 -6.11
N PHE A 185 4.99 -6.67 -6.47
CA PHE A 185 5.27 -8.03 -6.92
C PHE A 185 5.06 -8.13 -8.42
N ALA A 186 6.08 -8.57 -9.16
CA ALA A 186 5.98 -8.85 -10.58
C ALA A 186 5.12 -10.09 -10.83
N VAL A 187 4.07 -9.95 -11.61
CA VAL A 187 3.06 -10.98 -11.87
C VAL A 187 2.72 -11.03 -13.35
N ASP A 188 2.63 -12.21 -13.91
CA ASP A 188 2.17 -12.46 -15.27
C ASP A 188 0.84 -13.21 -15.24
N TRP A 189 -0.25 -12.48 -15.45
CA TRP A 189 -1.60 -13.03 -15.40
C TRP A 189 -1.88 -14.04 -16.51
N GLY A 190 -1.19 -13.99 -17.66
CA GLY A 190 -1.29 -14.96 -18.73
C GLY A 190 -0.84 -16.38 -18.33
N LYS A 191 -0.10 -16.52 -17.22
CA LYS A 191 0.31 -17.82 -16.63
C LYS A 191 -0.69 -18.38 -15.62
N GLN A 192 -1.91 -18.04 -15.74
CA GLN A 192 -3.15 -18.42 -15.06
C GLN A 192 -3.10 -18.88 -13.58
N ARG A 193 -2.59 -20.05 -13.22
CA ARG A 193 -2.67 -20.57 -11.82
C ARG A 193 -1.60 -20.03 -10.90
N PHE A 194 -0.56 -19.51 -11.45
CA PHE A 194 0.68 -19.25 -10.77
C PHE A 194 0.70 -17.92 -10.04
N PRO A 195 0.21 -16.79 -10.62
CA PRO A 195 0.05 -15.53 -9.91
C PRO A 195 -0.73 -15.64 -8.61
N VAL A 196 -1.83 -16.39 -8.63
CA VAL A 196 -2.68 -16.61 -7.44
C VAL A 196 -1.91 -17.30 -6.31
N PHE A 197 -1.12 -18.33 -6.64
CA PHE A 197 -0.31 -19.04 -5.64
C PHE A 197 0.79 -18.13 -5.07
N PHE A 198 1.51 -17.39 -5.92
CA PHE A 198 2.57 -16.49 -5.53
C PHE A 198 2.06 -15.37 -4.59
N LEU A 199 1.01 -14.66 -4.98
CA LEU A 199 0.44 -13.58 -4.16
C LEU A 199 -0.15 -14.10 -2.84
N ARG A 200 -0.73 -15.33 -2.82
CA ARG A 200 -1.17 -15.97 -1.58
C ARG A 200 -0.01 -16.27 -0.61
N LEU A 201 1.16 -16.60 -1.11
CA LEU A 201 2.36 -16.76 -0.28
C LEU A 201 2.82 -15.42 0.28
N MET A 202 2.77 -14.34 -0.53
CA MET A 202 3.14 -12.99 -0.09
C MET A 202 2.18 -12.47 1.00
N GLY A 203 0.90 -12.79 0.96
CA GLY A 203 -0.09 -12.39 1.98
C GLY A 203 0.13 -12.90 3.41
N LYS A 204 1.25 -13.60 3.70
CA LYS A 204 1.56 -14.17 5.04
C LYS A 204 2.41 -13.28 5.95
N GLY A 205 2.37 -11.97 5.77
CA GLY A 205 3.08 -10.99 6.60
C GLY A 205 4.27 -10.34 5.90
N HIS A 206 4.29 -9.03 5.96
CA HIS A 206 5.16 -8.16 5.18
C HIS A 206 6.64 -8.26 5.55
N LYS A 207 6.98 -8.49 6.81
CA LYS A 207 8.39 -8.59 7.28
C LYS A 207 9.22 -9.65 6.54
N ASN A 208 8.56 -10.59 5.88
CA ASN A 208 9.22 -11.66 5.14
C ASN A 208 9.07 -11.54 3.61
N TYR A 209 8.58 -10.42 3.08
CA TYR A 209 8.38 -10.25 1.63
C TYR A 209 9.67 -10.45 0.85
N ALA A 210 10.73 -9.75 1.21
CA ALA A 210 12.02 -9.83 0.53
C ALA A 210 12.59 -11.26 0.52
N ASP A 211 12.56 -11.93 1.67
CA ASP A 211 13.10 -13.28 1.80
C ASP A 211 12.28 -14.32 1.02
N ARG A 212 10.94 -14.25 1.10
CA ARG A 212 10.07 -15.14 0.32
C ARG A 212 10.20 -14.91 -1.18
N ALA A 213 10.17 -13.65 -1.63
CA ALA A 213 10.32 -13.32 -3.04
C ALA A 213 11.67 -13.80 -3.58
N ARG A 214 12.77 -13.58 -2.85
CA ARG A 214 14.11 -14.06 -3.20
C ARG A 214 14.15 -15.58 -3.32
N ARG A 215 13.56 -16.32 -2.36
CA ARG A 215 13.51 -17.80 -2.40
C ARG A 215 12.73 -18.31 -3.61
N LEU A 216 11.74 -17.58 -4.07
CA LEU A 216 10.95 -17.89 -5.24
C LEU A 216 11.59 -17.40 -6.57
N GLY A 217 12.77 -16.77 -6.53
CA GLY A 217 13.49 -16.30 -7.71
C GLY A 217 13.12 -14.87 -8.16
N TYR A 218 12.34 -14.13 -7.35
CA TYR A 218 11.94 -12.75 -7.58
C TYR A 218 12.51 -11.80 -6.51
N PRO A 219 13.85 -11.60 -6.45
CA PRO A 219 14.42 -10.66 -5.47
C PRO A 219 13.88 -9.26 -5.72
N LEU A 220 13.33 -8.65 -4.67
CA LEU A 220 12.79 -7.30 -4.73
C LEU A 220 13.94 -6.28 -4.73
N ALA A 221 13.91 -5.32 -5.66
CA ALA A 221 14.84 -4.20 -5.69
C ALA A 221 14.38 -3.11 -4.71
N ALA A 222 15.31 -2.40 -4.09
CA ALA A 222 14.98 -1.29 -3.23
C ALA A 222 14.52 -0.07 -4.05
N ILE A 223 13.49 0.64 -3.57
CA ILE A 223 13.12 1.96 -4.09
C ILE A 223 14.06 2.98 -3.44
N PRO A 224 14.76 3.85 -4.21
CA PRO A 224 15.88 4.64 -3.73
C PRO A 224 15.50 5.96 -3.05
N PHE A 225 14.21 6.21 -2.80
CA PHE A 225 13.71 7.45 -2.19
C PHE A 225 12.60 7.15 -1.18
N PRO A 226 12.24 8.12 -0.31
CA PRO A 226 11.11 7.98 0.61
C PRO A 226 9.79 7.91 -0.18
N ALA A 227 9.25 6.70 -0.30
CA ALA A 227 8.19 6.43 -1.28
C ALA A 227 6.77 6.43 -0.70
N MET A 228 6.64 6.43 0.63
CA MET A 228 5.33 6.28 1.27
C MET A 228 5.27 6.98 2.64
N LEU A 229 4.04 7.36 3.01
CA LEU A 229 3.66 7.74 4.37
C LEU A 229 2.84 6.62 5.00
N TYR A 230 3.31 6.10 6.12
CA TYR A 230 2.59 5.18 6.98
C TYR A 230 1.80 5.98 8.02
N VAL A 231 0.48 6.05 7.86
CA VAL A 231 -0.39 6.86 8.73
C VAL A 231 -0.85 6.02 9.93
N VAL A 232 -0.66 6.57 11.13
CA VAL A 232 -1.03 5.92 12.39
C VAL A 232 -1.95 6.81 13.23
N ASN A 233 -2.55 6.24 14.29
CA ASN A 233 -3.36 6.99 15.27
C ASN A 233 -4.64 7.63 14.69
N HIS A 234 -5.27 6.99 13.71
CA HIS A 234 -6.54 7.46 13.14
C HIS A 234 -7.80 6.82 13.77
N GLY A 235 -7.66 6.03 14.82
CA GLY A 235 -8.77 5.46 15.62
C GLY A 235 -9.14 4.03 15.26
N ASP A 236 -9.27 3.67 13.99
CA ASP A 236 -9.66 2.32 13.52
C ASP A 236 -8.48 1.39 13.21
N ASN A 237 -7.26 1.80 13.53
CA ASN A 237 -6.08 0.95 13.39
C ASN A 237 -6.16 -0.28 14.31
N LEU A 238 -6.06 -1.48 13.75
CA LEU A 238 -5.93 -2.73 14.51
C LEU A 238 -4.78 -2.70 15.55
N GLN A 239 -3.83 -1.79 15.39
CA GLN A 239 -2.64 -1.65 16.22
C GLN A 239 -2.81 -0.69 17.40
N THR A 240 -3.74 0.24 17.38
CA THR A 240 -4.13 1.03 18.56
C THR A 240 -4.61 0.10 19.69
N ARG A 241 -5.10 -1.07 19.33
CA ARG A 241 -5.50 -2.13 20.27
C ARG A 241 -4.32 -2.91 20.87
N LYS A 242 -3.08 -2.75 20.40
CA LYS A 242 -1.90 -3.55 20.78
C LYS A 242 -0.79 -2.78 21.51
N GLY A 243 -0.96 -1.48 21.80
CA GLY A 243 0.00 -0.69 22.56
C GLY A 243 0.65 0.47 21.78
N ASN A 244 1.20 1.44 22.52
CA ASN A 244 1.71 2.74 22.04
C ASN A 244 3.11 2.71 21.41
N ASP A 245 3.63 1.57 20.96
CA ASP A 245 5.02 1.46 20.47
C ASP A 245 5.32 2.36 19.25
N LYS A 246 4.32 2.60 18.41
CA LYS A 246 4.45 3.46 17.22
C LYS A 246 4.49 4.94 17.61
N LEU A 247 3.66 5.35 18.56
CA LEU A 247 3.68 6.72 19.06
C LEU A 247 4.98 7.02 19.81
N ARG A 248 5.55 6.03 20.53
CA ARG A 248 6.89 6.14 21.12
C ARG A 248 7.97 6.30 20.06
N TYR A 249 7.92 5.53 18.97
CA TYR A 249 8.83 5.67 17.84
C TYR A 249 8.77 7.09 17.26
N LEU A 250 7.56 7.59 17.02
CA LEU A 250 7.31 8.97 16.58
C LEU A 250 7.92 10.00 17.52
N THR A 251 7.66 9.90 18.82
CA THR A 251 8.18 10.85 19.80
C THR A 251 9.72 10.85 19.87
N HIS A 252 10.36 9.70 19.69
CA HIS A 252 11.83 9.62 19.75
C HIS A 252 12.55 10.05 18.48
N LEU A 253 11.88 10.03 17.34
CA LEU A 253 12.48 10.30 16.02
C LEU A 253 11.72 11.39 15.27
N GLU A 254 10.97 12.20 15.99
CA GLU A 254 10.21 13.30 15.42
C GLU A 254 11.10 14.23 14.59
N ILE A 255 10.67 14.53 13.39
CA ILE A 255 11.29 15.55 12.55
C ILE A 255 10.78 16.90 13.04
N THR A 256 11.68 17.73 13.54
CA THR A 256 11.36 19.05 14.10
C THR A 256 11.85 20.20 13.23
N GLU A 257 12.72 19.94 12.27
CA GLU A 257 13.27 20.95 11.36
C GLU A 257 12.17 21.47 10.41
N PRO A 258 11.82 22.77 10.48
CA PRO A 258 10.69 23.32 9.70
C PRO A 258 10.86 23.17 8.19
N GLU A 259 12.07 23.38 7.67
CA GLU A 259 12.39 23.26 6.25
C GLU A 259 12.19 21.81 5.76
N ARG A 260 12.65 20.84 6.53
CA ARG A 260 12.47 19.41 6.23
C ARG A 260 11.00 19.00 6.26
N LEU A 261 10.25 19.47 7.27
CA LEU A 261 8.80 19.25 7.37
C LEU A 261 8.06 19.85 6.15
N ALA A 262 8.40 21.10 5.79
CA ALA A 262 7.80 21.76 4.62
C ALA A 262 8.10 21.00 3.33
N ALA A 263 9.34 20.54 3.14
CA ALA A 263 9.73 19.74 1.97
C ALA A 263 8.94 18.44 1.88
N ILE A 264 8.86 17.66 2.97
CA ILE A 264 8.10 16.40 3.01
C ILE A 264 6.61 16.65 2.73
N ARG A 265 6.02 17.69 3.34
CA ARG A 265 4.61 18.04 3.12
C ARG A 265 4.36 18.42 1.66
N ALA A 266 5.24 19.21 1.05
CA ALA A 266 5.14 19.56 -0.37
C ALA A 266 5.28 18.34 -1.28
N GLU A 267 6.25 17.48 -1.00
CA GLU A 267 6.52 16.26 -1.79
C GLU A 267 5.33 15.30 -1.81
N PHE A 268 4.65 15.12 -0.68
CA PHE A 268 3.48 14.26 -0.56
C PHE A 268 2.15 15.00 -0.77
N GLY A 269 2.15 16.29 -1.08
CA GLY A 269 0.95 17.08 -1.29
C GLY A 269 0.07 17.25 -0.04
N LEU A 270 0.68 17.18 1.16
CA LEU A 270 -0.07 17.32 2.41
C LEU A 270 -0.58 18.75 2.60
N SER A 271 -1.81 18.88 3.11
CA SER A 271 -2.36 20.17 3.51
C SER A 271 -1.58 20.74 4.70
N GLU A 272 -1.35 22.06 4.71
CA GLU A 272 -0.89 22.74 5.92
C GLU A 272 -2.02 22.66 6.96
N GLY A 273 -1.77 21.95 8.07
CA GLY A 273 -2.67 22.01 9.21
C GLY A 273 -2.63 23.43 9.74
N THR A 274 -3.72 24.17 9.62
CA THR A 274 -3.84 25.45 10.34
C THR A 274 -4.00 25.13 11.80
N ASP A 275 -2.97 25.44 12.60
CA ASP A 275 -2.96 25.32 14.07
C ASP A 275 -3.81 26.38 14.77
N GLU A 276 -4.85 26.91 14.14
CA GLU A 276 -5.77 27.85 14.78
C GLU A 276 -7.16 27.24 14.89
N HIS A 277 -7.52 27.03 16.15
CA HIS A 277 -8.81 26.58 16.69
C HIS A 277 -9.10 25.08 16.65
N GLY A 278 -9.04 24.50 17.84
CA GLY A 278 -9.61 23.21 18.17
C GLY A 278 -11.07 23.13 17.72
N VAL A 279 -11.48 21.89 17.50
CA VAL A 279 -12.85 21.37 17.28
C VAL A 279 -13.11 20.85 15.86
N GLU A 280 -13.40 19.54 15.88
CA GLU A 280 -14.28 18.75 15.00
C GLU A 280 -13.88 18.45 13.56
N GLY A 281 -13.80 17.14 13.31
CA GLY A 281 -14.17 16.53 12.04
C GLY A 281 -13.05 16.44 11.02
N GLY A 282 -12.58 15.25 10.80
CA GLY A 282 -11.91 14.71 9.63
C GLY A 282 -11.53 15.66 8.49
N ARG A 283 -10.51 16.51 8.68
CA ARG A 283 -9.96 17.24 7.53
C ARG A 283 -9.07 16.31 6.73
N ALA A 284 -9.30 16.26 5.42
CA ALA A 284 -8.47 15.54 4.46
C ALA A 284 -6.97 15.81 4.69
N LEU A 285 -6.15 14.77 4.63
CA LEU A 285 -4.71 14.87 4.79
C LEU A 285 -4.06 15.53 3.59
N LEU A 286 -4.63 15.35 2.40
CA LEU A 286 -4.12 15.87 1.16
C LEU A 286 -4.84 17.15 0.72
N ARG A 287 -4.12 18.04 0.05
CA ARG A 287 -4.72 19.20 -0.63
C ARG A 287 -5.64 18.67 -1.75
N SER A 288 -6.84 19.23 -1.88
CA SER A 288 -7.69 18.94 -3.01
C SER A 288 -6.95 19.34 -4.30
N CYS A 289 -6.59 18.37 -5.13
CA CYS A 289 -6.08 18.65 -6.46
C CYS A 289 -7.23 19.23 -7.28
N GLN A 290 -7.29 20.55 -7.43
CA GLN A 290 -8.06 21.14 -8.52
C GLN A 290 -7.37 20.76 -9.84
N PRO A 291 -8.10 20.26 -10.84
CA PRO A 291 -7.51 20.04 -12.16
C PRO A 291 -7.05 21.41 -12.70
N VAL A 292 -5.76 21.51 -13.00
CA VAL A 292 -5.24 22.63 -13.79
C VAL A 292 -5.83 22.45 -15.17
N ILE A 293 -6.90 23.19 -15.44
CA ILE A 293 -7.41 23.37 -16.81
C ILE A 293 -6.41 24.29 -17.49
N SER A 294 -5.46 23.72 -18.23
CA SER A 294 -4.65 24.47 -19.17
C SER A 294 -5.55 24.90 -20.34
N SER A 295 -5.82 26.19 -20.41
CA SER A 295 -6.39 26.88 -21.55
C SER A 295 -5.46 26.82 -22.75
#